data_9a6f57890fbb4f932b349a089a710e28
#
_entry.id   9a6f57890fbb4f932b349a089a710e28
#
_cell.length_a   1.000
_cell.length_b   1.000
_cell.length_c   1.000
_cell.angle_alpha   90.00
_cell.angle_beta   90.00
_cell.angle_gamma   90.00
#
_symmetry.space_group_name_H-M   'P 1'
#
loop_
_entity.id
_entity.type
_entity.pdbx_description
1 polymer ?
#
loop_
_entity_poly.entity_id
_entity_poly.type
_entity_poly.pdbx_seq_one_letter_code
_entity_poly.pdbx_strand_id
1 'polypeptide(L)'
;MSRTRQSHLDEVSKLIIEQLQKDGRKSYAEIGKVVGLSEAAVRQRVQKLTESGVMQIVAVTDPLKLGFSRQAMIGVKCVGDVTQVAESLARIPSVDYVVLTAGSFDVMAEIVCEDDDQLIALLNEKVRALPGVVSSETFVYLRLHKQFYNWGTR
;
A
#
# COMPACT_ATOMS: atom_id res chain seq x y z
N MET A 1 -10.79 -0.28 20.62
CA MET A 1 -11.00 0.92 19.75
C MET A 1 -9.89 1.91 20.03
N SER A 2 -8.80 1.84 19.31
CA SER A 2 -7.72 2.82 19.42
C SER A 2 -8.01 3.94 18.43
N ARG A 3 -8.49 5.09 18.93
CA ARG A 3 -8.50 6.34 18.14
C ARG A 3 -7.05 6.67 17.83
N THR A 4 -6.62 6.38 16.62
CA THR A 4 -5.36 6.90 16.08
C THR A 4 -5.42 8.42 16.25
N ARG A 5 -4.67 8.96 17.21
CA ARG A 5 -4.43 10.41 17.31
C ARG A 5 -3.88 10.81 15.95
N GLN A 6 -4.65 11.56 15.17
CA GLN A 6 -4.12 12.31 14.03
C GLN A 6 -2.97 13.15 14.60
N SER A 7 -1.74 12.68 14.41
CA SER A 7 -0.57 13.49 14.70
C SER A 7 -0.64 14.66 13.73
N HIS A 8 -0.94 15.85 14.23
CA HIS A 8 -0.90 17.05 13.42
C HIS A 8 0.55 17.20 12.95
N LEU A 9 0.80 16.85 11.68
CA LEU A 9 2.11 17.07 11.07
C LEU A 9 2.39 18.58 11.07
N ASP A 10 3.57 18.96 11.55
CA ASP A 10 4.00 20.34 11.42
C ASP A 10 4.31 20.69 9.95
N GLU A 11 4.25 21.97 9.60
CA GLU A 11 4.44 22.42 8.21
C GLU A 11 5.80 22.01 7.64
N VAL A 12 6.84 21.94 8.47
CA VAL A 12 8.17 21.50 8.05
C VAL A 12 8.17 20.03 7.66
N SER A 13 7.49 19.18 8.43
CA SER A 13 7.35 17.75 8.09
C SER A 13 6.54 17.55 6.82
N LYS A 14 5.49 18.33 6.60
CA LYS A 14 4.72 18.33 5.34
C LYS A 14 5.61 18.67 4.15
N LEU A 15 6.39 19.75 4.25
CA LEU A 15 7.33 20.14 3.19
C LEU A 15 8.37 19.06 2.90
N ILE A 16 8.92 18.37 3.92
CA ILE A 16 9.83 17.25 3.74
C ILE A 16 9.17 16.13 2.97
N ILE A 17 7.94 15.74 3.34
CA ILE A 17 7.16 14.71 2.65
C ILE A 17 6.98 15.08 1.17
N GLU A 18 6.57 16.32 0.88
CA GLU A 18 6.36 16.78 -0.50
C GLU A 18 7.65 16.77 -1.35
N GLN A 19 8.81 17.06 -0.74
CA GLN A 19 10.09 16.94 -1.45
C GLN A 19 10.37 15.47 -1.81
N LEU A 20 10.13 14.53 -0.88
CA LEU A 20 10.35 13.11 -1.11
C LEU A 20 9.29 12.48 -2.02
N GLN A 21 8.06 13.00 -2.04
CA GLN A 21 7.04 12.59 -3.02
C GLN A 21 7.39 13.01 -4.45
N LYS A 22 8.12 14.11 -4.62
CA LYS A 22 8.61 14.56 -5.94
C LYS A 22 9.82 13.75 -6.40
N ASP A 23 10.75 13.49 -5.49
CA ASP A 23 11.94 12.67 -5.73
C ASP A 23 12.35 11.96 -4.44
N GLY A 24 12.05 10.66 -4.36
CA GLY A 24 12.37 9.81 -3.21
C GLY A 24 13.88 9.63 -2.97
N ARG A 25 14.75 10.03 -3.91
CA ARG A 25 16.21 9.99 -3.79
C ARG A 25 16.82 11.33 -3.46
N LYS A 26 16.03 12.39 -3.29
CA LYS A 26 16.53 13.73 -2.96
C LYS A 26 17.33 13.70 -1.66
N SER A 27 18.53 14.27 -1.68
CA SER A 27 19.41 14.26 -0.51
C SER A 27 18.83 15.10 0.64
N TYR A 28 19.08 14.65 1.87
CA TYR A 28 18.61 15.39 3.05
C TYR A 28 19.25 16.78 3.17
N ALA A 29 20.47 16.94 2.64
CA ALA A 29 21.12 18.23 2.55
C ALA A 29 20.36 19.22 1.62
N GLU A 30 19.88 18.73 0.46
CA GLU A 30 19.07 19.53 -0.46
C GLU A 30 17.69 19.84 0.12
N ILE A 31 17.05 18.85 0.77
CA ILE A 31 15.79 19.09 1.47
C ILE A 31 15.99 20.13 2.56
N GLY A 32 17.08 20.05 3.33
CA GLY A 32 17.43 21.00 4.39
C GLY A 32 17.50 22.44 3.91
N LYS A 33 18.09 22.68 2.73
CA LYS A 33 18.10 24.02 2.10
C LYS A 33 16.69 24.56 1.80
N VAL A 34 15.77 23.69 1.42
CA VAL A 34 14.39 24.08 1.10
C VAL A 34 13.59 24.40 2.36
N VAL A 35 13.77 23.60 3.42
CA VAL A 35 12.97 23.72 4.65
C VAL A 35 13.65 24.51 5.77
N GLY A 36 14.85 25.03 5.54
CA GLY A 36 15.60 25.84 6.52
C GLY A 36 16.18 25.01 7.68
N LEU A 37 16.54 23.75 7.45
CA LEU A 37 17.10 22.86 8.47
C LEU A 37 18.47 22.29 8.07
N SER A 38 19.24 21.83 9.08
CA SER A 38 20.43 21.04 8.83
C SER A 38 20.07 19.63 8.28
N GLU A 39 21.00 18.99 7.57
CA GLU A 39 20.85 17.63 7.10
C GLU A 39 20.50 16.66 8.25
N ALA A 40 21.17 16.80 9.39
CA ALA A 40 20.91 15.96 10.57
C ALA A 40 19.48 16.11 11.10
N ALA A 41 18.95 17.35 11.12
CA ALA A 41 17.59 17.60 11.55
C ALA A 41 16.55 17.05 10.57
N VAL A 42 16.81 17.12 9.26
CA VAL A 42 15.95 16.47 8.24
C VAL A 42 15.98 14.95 8.41
N ARG A 43 17.15 14.33 8.56
CA ARG A 43 17.31 12.90 8.80
C ARG A 43 16.50 12.41 10.00
N GLN A 44 16.60 13.12 11.12
CA GLN A 44 15.83 12.78 12.33
C GLN A 44 14.31 12.87 12.11
N ARG A 45 13.83 13.88 11.37
CA ARG A 45 12.41 14.01 11.04
C ARG A 45 11.92 12.91 10.11
N VAL A 46 12.68 12.60 9.05
CA VAL A 46 12.36 11.50 8.13
C VAL A 46 12.28 10.17 8.89
N GLN A 47 13.25 9.92 9.78
CA GLN A 47 13.23 8.72 10.61
C GLN A 47 11.95 8.63 11.45
N LYS A 48 11.57 9.71 12.15
CA LYS A 48 10.33 9.74 12.95
C LYS A 48 9.07 9.53 12.10
N LEU A 49 9.00 10.13 10.90
CA LEU A 49 7.88 9.96 9.97
C LEU A 49 7.77 8.50 9.50
N THR A 50 8.89 7.84 9.28
CA THR A 50 8.94 6.43 8.87
C THR A 50 8.58 5.50 10.04
N GLU A 51 9.16 5.70 11.20
CA GLU A 51 8.88 4.90 12.41
C GLU A 51 7.42 5.03 12.87
N SER A 52 6.81 6.20 12.69
CA SER A 52 5.40 6.41 13.02
C SER A 52 4.41 5.89 11.96
N GLY A 53 4.90 5.32 10.84
CA GLY A 53 4.08 4.81 9.76
C GLY A 53 3.38 5.89 8.91
N VAL A 54 3.74 7.16 9.08
CA VAL A 54 3.20 8.27 8.27
C VAL A 54 3.73 8.24 6.84
N MET A 55 4.97 7.77 6.66
CA MET A 55 5.65 7.73 5.37
C MET A 55 6.48 6.45 5.22
N GLN A 56 6.57 5.97 3.98
CA GLN A 56 7.51 4.92 3.57
C GLN A 56 8.30 5.41 2.36
N ILE A 57 9.57 5.04 2.28
CA ILE A 57 10.41 5.28 1.10
C ILE A 57 10.65 3.92 0.45
N VAL A 58 10.08 3.72 -0.72
CA VAL A 58 10.11 2.44 -1.44
C VAL A 58 10.44 2.67 -2.92
N ALA A 59 11.00 1.65 -3.56
CA ALA A 59 11.09 1.60 -5.00
C ALA A 59 9.77 1.06 -5.55
N VAL A 60 9.07 1.84 -6.36
CA VAL A 60 7.88 1.38 -7.08
C VAL A 60 8.32 0.77 -8.39
N THR A 61 7.92 -0.46 -8.63
CA THR A 61 8.26 -1.22 -9.84
C THR A 61 6.99 -1.60 -10.60
N ASP A 62 7.17 -1.95 -11.87
CA ASP A 62 6.11 -2.56 -12.70
C ASP A 62 6.26 -4.09 -12.60
N PRO A 63 5.33 -4.81 -11.96
CA PRO A 63 5.44 -6.26 -11.80
C PRO A 63 5.58 -7.00 -13.13
N LEU A 64 4.90 -6.55 -14.17
CA LEU A 64 4.96 -7.18 -15.49
C LEU A 64 6.37 -7.14 -16.11
N LYS A 65 7.17 -6.13 -15.75
CA LYS A 65 8.57 -6.03 -16.19
C LYS A 65 9.54 -6.82 -15.33
N LEU A 66 9.09 -7.32 -14.19
CA LEU A 66 9.87 -8.17 -13.28
C LEU A 66 9.60 -9.67 -13.45
N GLY A 67 8.78 -10.05 -14.45
CA GLY A 67 8.50 -11.44 -14.78
C GLY A 67 7.17 -11.97 -14.24
N PHE A 68 6.41 -11.14 -13.52
CA PHE A 68 5.03 -11.48 -13.17
C PHE A 68 4.10 -11.25 -14.36
N SER A 69 3.23 -12.23 -14.65
CA SER A 69 2.32 -12.13 -15.80
C SER A 69 0.92 -11.67 -15.42
N ARG A 70 0.60 -11.69 -14.12
CA ARG A 70 -0.74 -11.36 -13.65
C ARG A 70 -0.69 -10.40 -12.46
N GLN A 71 -1.43 -9.32 -12.60
CA GLN A 71 -1.78 -8.41 -11.52
C GLN A 71 -3.29 -8.24 -11.51
N ALA A 72 -3.91 -8.30 -10.36
CA ALA A 72 -5.36 -8.22 -10.25
C ALA A 72 -5.81 -7.62 -8.92
N MET A 73 -7.00 -7.04 -8.92
CA MET A 73 -7.75 -6.74 -7.70
C MET A 73 -8.76 -7.85 -7.44
N ILE A 74 -8.82 -8.35 -6.23
CA ILE A 74 -9.84 -9.31 -5.79
C ILE A 74 -10.81 -8.58 -4.87
N GLY A 75 -12.08 -8.56 -5.23
CA GLY A 75 -13.17 -8.16 -4.34
C GLY A 75 -13.69 -9.39 -3.60
N VAL A 76 -13.79 -9.32 -2.29
CA VAL A 76 -14.21 -10.42 -1.41
C VAL A 76 -15.45 -10.01 -0.63
N LYS A 77 -16.49 -10.87 -0.66
CA LYS A 77 -17.64 -10.78 0.23
C LYS A 77 -17.46 -11.70 1.41
N CYS A 78 -17.74 -11.17 2.59
CA CYS A 78 -17.52 -11.87 3.84
C CYS A 78 -18.79 -12.03 4.65
N VAL A 79 -18.78 -12.98 5.58
CA VAL A 79 -19.75 -13.14 6.66
C VAL A 79 -18.98 -13.22 7.99
N GLY A 80 -19.54 -12.62 9.04
CA GLY A 80 -18.88 -12.59 10.35
C GLY A 80 -17.84 -11.49 10.49
N ASP A 81 -16.66 -11.81 11.01
CA ASP A 81 -15.59 -10.83 11.26
C ASP A 81 -14.77 -10.53 10.00
N VAL A 82 -15.12 -9.44 9.33
CA VAL A 82 -14.45 -8.95 8.11
C VAL A 82 -12.98 -8.59 8.39
N THR A 83 -12.66 -8.10 9.59
CA THR A 83 -11.29 -7.74 9.97
C THR A 83 -10.38 -8.96 9.99
N GLN A 84 -10.88 -10.08 10.52
CA GLN A 84 -10.13 -11.34 10.55
C GLN A 84 -9.85 -11.88 9.14
N VAL A 85 -10.80 -11.74 8.21
CA VAL A 85 -10.59 -12.11 6.79
C VAL A 85 -9.52 -11.22 6.16
N ALA A 86 -9.60 -9.91 6.37
CA ALA A 86 -8.59 -8.97 5.84
C ALA A 86 -7.18 -9.24 6.38
N GLU A 87 -7.05 -9.53 7.69
CA GLU A 87 -5.77 -9.90 8.29
C GLU A 87 -5.24 -11.23 7.74
N SER A 88 -6.12 -12.19 7.43
CA SER A 88 -5.72 -13.46 6.84
C SER A 88 -5.26 -13.28 5.40
N LEU A 89 -5.93 -12.45 4.61
CA LEU A 89 -5.50 -12.06 3.26
C LEU A 89 -4.14 -11.37 3.29
N ALA A 90 -3.92 -10.44 4.22
CA ALA A 90 -2.67 -9.70 4.35
C ALA A 90 -1.45 -10.57 4.72
N ARG A 91 -1.64 -11.80 5.19
CA ARG A 91 -0.56 -12.77 5.45
C ARG A 91 -0.16 -13.58 4.22
N ILE A 92 -0.90 -13.49 3.12
CA ILE A 92 -0.59 -14.22 1.88
C ILE A 92 0.54 -13.47 1.15
N PRO A 93 1.68 -14.11 0.86
CA PRO A 93 2.84 -13.42 0.25
C PRO A 93 2.58 -12.76 -1.10
N SER A 94 1.63 -13.29 -1.89
CA SER A 94 1.24 -12.74 -3.20
C SER A 94 0.20 -11.63 -3.11
N VAL A 95 -0.15 -11.17 -1.90
CA VAL A 95 -1.09 -10.09 -1.65
C VAL A 95 -0.30 -8.87 -1.17
N ASP A 96 -0.28 -7.81 -1.98
CA ASP A 96 0.51 -6.61 -1.73
C ASP A 96 -0.28 -5.49 -1.06
N TYR A 97 -1.61 -5.50 -1.20
CA TYR A 97 -2.49 -4.48 -0.66
C TYR A 97 -3.80 -5.11 -0.19
N VAL A 98 -4.28 -4.71 0.99
CA VAL A 98 -5.59 -5.12 1.52
C VAL A 98 -6.27 -3.91 2.15
N VAL A 99 -7.54 -3.71 1.82
CA VAL A 99 -8.35 -2.63 2.37
C VAL A 99 -9.77 -3.10 2.67
N LEU A 100 -10.31 -2.68 3.80
CA LEU A 100 -11.73 -2.80 4.11
C LEU A 100 -12.51 -1.75 3.34
N THR A 101 -13.64 -2.13 2.75
CA THR A 101 -14.46 -1.24 1.93
C THR A 101 -15.91 -1.23 2.40
N ALA A 102 -16.60 -0.15 2.10
CA ALA A 102 -18.04 -0.01 2.31
C ALA A 102 -18.72 0.04 0.94
N GLY A 103 -18.94 -1.13 0.33
CA GLY A 103 -19.50 -1.22 -1.02
C GLY A 103 -19.99 -2.63 -1.34
N SER A 104 -19.94 -3.01 -2.61
CA SER A 104 -20.35 -4.34 -3.07
C SER A 104 -19.46 -5.47 -2.53
N PHE A 105 -18.23 -5.15 -2.16
CA PHE A 105 -17.30 -6.05 -1.50
C PHE A 105 -16.96 -5.50 -0.13
N ASP A 106 -16.67 -6.38 0.82
CA ASP A 106 -16.27 -6.02 2.18
C ASP A 106 -14.75 -5.80 2.27
N VAL A 107 -13.98 -6.55 1.47
CA VAL A 107 -12.52 -6.45 1.39
C VAL A 107 -12.11 -6.37 -0.07
N MET A 108 -11.13 -5.51 -0.37
CA MET A 108 -10.41 -5.50 -1.65
C MET A 108 -8.95 -5.84 -1.38
N ALA A 109 -8.39 -6.74 -2.21
CA ALA A 109 -7.00 -7.17 -2.11
C ALA A 109 -6.32 -7.13 -3.47
N GLU A 110 -5.16 -6.47 -3.56
CA GLU A 110 -4.33 -6.48 -4.78
C GLU A 110 -3.33 -7.61 -4.72
N ILE A 111 -3.19 -8.32 -5.83
CA ILE A 111 -2.32 -9.50 -5.94
C ILE A 111 -1.44 -9.42 -7.17
N VAL A 112 -0.28 -10.08 -7.07
CA VAL A 112 0.67 -10.26 -8.16
C VAL A 112 1.03 -11.75 -8.25
N CYS A 113 0.91 -12.34 -9.45
CA CYS A 113 1.20 -13.75 -9.71
C CYS A 113 2.11 -13.92 -10.93
N GLU A 114 2.92 -14.98 -10.92
CA GLU A 114 3.82 -15.30 -12.02
C GLU A 114 3.06 -15.72 -13.28
N ASP A 115 1.98 -16.50 -13.10
CA ASP A 115 1.17 -17.06 -14.20
C ASP A 115 -0.28 -17.32 -13.78
N ASP A 116 -1.06 -17.94 -14.68
CA ASP A 116 -2.46 -18.29 -14.47
C ASP A 116 -2.61 -19.43 -13.48
N ASP A 117 -1.70 -20.39 -13.44
CA ASP A 117 -1.76 -21.51 -12.52
C ASP A 117 -1.58 -21.06 -11.07
N GLN A 118 -0.63 -20.14 -10.84
CA GLN A 118 -0.46 -19.51 -9.54
C GLN A 118 -1.69 -18.67 -9.14
N LEU A 119 -2.31 -17.95 -10.08
CA LEU A 119 -3.54 -17.21 -9.83
C LEU A 119 -4.69 -18.15 -9.45
N ILE A 120 -4.88 -19.26 -10.16
CA ILE A 120 -5.91 -20.26 -9.87
C ILE A 120 -5.70 -20.86 -8.48
N ALA A 121 -4.48 -21.28 -8.16
CA ALA A 121 -4.13 -21.84 -6.86
C ALA A 121 -4.38 -20.80 -5.73
N LEU A 122 -3.95 -19.56 -5.91
CA LEU A 122 -4.18 -18.49 -4.96
C LEU A 122 -5.68 -18.28 -4.69
N LEU A 123 -6.49 -18.18 -5.73
CA LEU A 123 -7.94 -17.97 -5.60
C LEU A 123 -8.64 -19.13 -4.90
N ASN A 124 -8.34 -20.36 -5.27
CA ASN A 124 -9.04 -21.52 -4.75
C ASN A 124 -8.55 -21.94 -3.36
N GLU A 125 -7.23 -21.99 -3.17
CA GLU A 125 -6.63 -22.59 -1.97
C GLU A 125 -6.35 -21.58 -0.86
N LYS A 126 -6.19 -20.29 -1.21
CA LYS A 126 -5.81 -19.27 -0.24
C LYS A 126 -6.93 -18.24 0.02
N VAL A 127 -7.62 -17.79 -1.02
CA VAL A 127 -8.67 -16.75 -0.85
C VAL A 127 -10.01 -17.38 -0.50
N ARG A 128 -10.52 -18.27 -1.37
CA ARG A 128 -11.84 -18.89 -1.19
C ARG A 128 -11.92 -19.88 -0.05
N ALA A 129 -10.78 -20.44 0.34
CA ALA A 129 -10.69 -21.35 1.47
C ALA A 129 -10.65 -20.66 2.84
N LEU A 130 -10.52 -19.32 2.90
CA LEU A 130 -10.52 -18.61 4.17
C LEU A 130 -11.89 -18.67 4.85
N PRO A 131 -11.94 -18.98 6.15
CA PRO A 131 -13.17 -18.91 6.93
C PRO A 131 -13.79 -17.51 6.85
N GLY A 132 -15.10 -17.43 6.61
CA GLY A 132 -15.81 -16.16 6.49
C GLY A 132 -15.86 -15.61 5.07
N VAL A 133 -15.14 -16.15 4.10
CA VAL A 133 -15.28 -15.77 2.69
C VAL A 133 -16.51 -16.45 2.10
N VAL A 134 -17.42 -15.66 1.55
CA VAL A 134 -18.66 -16.13 0.89
C VAL A 134 -18.48 -16.22 -0.61
N SER A 135 -17.89 -15.19 -1.20
CA SER A 135 -17.62 -15.13 -2.63
C SER A 135 -16.46 -14.19 -2.94
N SER A 136 -15.84 -14.37 -4.10
CA SER A 136 -14.82 -13.46 -4.61
C SER A 136 -15.00 -13.19 -6.08
N GLU A 137 -14.64 -11.99 -6.50
CA GLU A 137 -14.59 -11.57 -7.90
C GLU A 137 -13.18 -11.04 -8.19
N THR A 138 -12.63 -11.40 -9.35
CA THR A 138 -11.25 -11.06 -9.71
C THR A 138 -11.25 -10.12 -10.91
N PHE A 139 -10.62 -8.98 -10.75
CA PHE A 139 -10.45 -7.92 -11.77
C PHE A 139 -9.00 -7.94 -12.25
N VAL A 140 -8.72 -8.70 -13.31
CA VAL A 140 -7.38 -8.77 -13.88
C VAL A 140 -7.03 -7.46 -14.58
N TYR A 141 -5.85 -6.92 -14.28
CA TYR A 141 -5.38 -5.68 -14.89
C TYR A 141 -4.92 -5.94 -16.32
N LEU A 142 -5.58 -5.32 -17.26
CA LEU A 142 -5.22 -5.42 -18.68
C LEU A 142 -4.14 -4.40 -19.07
N ARG A 143 -4.20 -3.21 -18.48
CA ARG A 143 -3.23 -2.13 -18.75
C ARG A 143 -3.26 -1.10 -17.63
N LEU A 144 -2.10 -0.78 -17.11
CA LEU A 144 -1.91 0.35 -16.20
C LEU A 144 -1.79 1.64 -17.02
N HIS A 145 -2.68 2.59 -16.80
CA HIS A 145 -2.65 3.89 -17.48
C HIS A 145 -1.98 4.98 -16.65
N LYS A 146 -2.09 4.90 -15.32
CA LYS A 146 -1.52 5.90 -14.41
C LYS A 146 -1.30 5.29 -13.03
N GLN A 147 -0.12 5.53 -12.47
CA GLN A 147 0.23 5.17 -11.11
C GLN A 147 1.14 6.25 -10.52
N PHE A 148 0.60 7.06 -9.60
CA PHE A 148 1.34 8.10 -8.90
C PHE A 148 0.93 8.12 -7.44
N TYR A 149 1.89 8.40 -6.55
CA TYR A 149 1.72 8.40 -5.10
C TYR A 149 2.03 9.78 -4.48
N ASN A 150 1.89 10.86 -5.28
CA ASN A 150 2.25 12.22 -4.91
C ASN A 150 1.03 13.13 -4.72
N TRP A 151 0.07 12.72 -3.90
CA TRP A 151 -1.14 13.52 -3.61
C TRP A 151 -0.90 14.72 -2.67
N GLY A 152 0.34 14.99 -2.28
CA GLY A 152 0.71 16.11 -1.42
C GLY A 152 0.38 15.88 0.06
N THR A 153 0.31 16.98 0.80
CA THR A 153 -0.04 17.03 2.23
C THR A 153 -1.16 18.05 2.46
N ARG A 154 -1.98 17.86 3.50
CA ARG A 154 -3.05 18.79 3.90
C ARG A 154 -2.93 19.19 5.35
#